data_81525a36350f42087e6634ad6d149d07
#
_entry.id   81525a36350f42087e6634ad6d149d07
#
_cell.length_a   1.000
_cell.length_b   1.000
_cell.length_c   1.000
_cell.angle_alpha   90.00
_cell.angle_beta   90.00
_cell.angle_gamma   90.00
#
_symmetry.space_group_name_H-M   'P 1'
#
loop_
_entity.id
_entity.type
_entity.pdbx_description
1 polymer ?
#
loop_
_entity_poly.entity_id
_entity_poly.type
_entity_poly.pdbx_seq_one_letter_code
_entity_poly.pdbx_strand_id
1 'polypeptide(L)'
;MRWHDALNPVGMQRVALLAPADQLRELLVTVADQGCVELDELGDRSPGAAESGAAAALRRLGRGGQVTPLLGRRPDLPAWERDGRADLLAGEAELDARAGDAITRGRVSALAGWAPVDAVRGLTAALAAVDASVLVLPAPRGVDPPTLLSERGPGRDFAGLVRTYATVPYRDVDPSLLAGIAYVVMFGMMFADAGHGALLLLAALAVRSGRWQRLARLAPYWLFLAGAGLASTVFGVLYGEFFGPTGVVPVIWLSPLENAVTLLLVAIAVGALLLAGAYALGSVNRFREGGWRRAVYAPSGLAGASLFLGLGTLAAGLYLHLAAVTVAGGVVAVAALVVGYAGLLAAAGGGAAGASQAMVELVDLVVRLGSNLVSFARLAAFGLTHAALGLVVWQGATALAHRGVPGVAAAVLVFVVGNVLTFALEGLVAGIQALRLEYYELFSRIFEGEGRPFRPWHVPLAPTEA
;
A
#
# COMPACT_ATOMS: atom_id res chain seq x y z
N MET A 1 -6.37 -16.64 -15.47
CA MET A 1 -6.28 -16.00 -14.15
C MET A 1 -7.66 -15.52 -13.77
N ARG A 2 -8.28 -16.09 -12.74
CA ARG A 2 -9.61 -15.67 -12.32
C ARG A 2 -9.47 -14.36 -11.55
N TRP A 3 -10.36 -13.42 -11.75
CA TRP A 3 -10.36 -12.10 -11.07
C TRP A 3 -10.27 -12.21 -9.53
N HIS A 4 -10.76 -13.32 -8.98
CA HIS A 4 -10.66 -13.63 -7.55
C HIS A 4 -9.21 -13.82 -7.05
N ASP A 5 -8.32 -14.30 -7.90
CA ASP A 5 -6.92 -14.55 -7.52
C ASP A 5 -6.11 -13.23 -7.43
N ALA A 6 -6.57 -12.19 -8.13
CA ALA A 6 -5.93 -10.87 -8.12
C ALA A 6 -6.29 -10.00 -6.89
N LEU A 7 -7.35 -10.38 -6.17
CA LEU A 7 -7.85 -9.67 -4.99
C LEU A 7 -7.47 -10.35 -3.66
N ASN A 8 -6.69 -11.41 -3.71
CA ASN A 8 -6.27 -12.13 -2.51
C ASN A 8 -4.75 -12.07 -2.38
N PRO A 9 -4.22 -12.00 -1.15
CA PRO A 9 -2.81 -12.26 -0.91
C PRO A 9 -2.39 -13.63 -1.47
N VAL A 10 -1.10 -13.79 -1.74
CA VAL A 10 -0.54 -15.07 -2.20
C VAL A 10 -0.83 -16.15 -1.16
N GLY A 11 -1.35 -17.30 -1.61
CA GLY A 11 -1.61 -18.43 -0.73
C GLY A 11 -0.31 -18.92 -0.07
N MET A 12 -0.29 -18.95 1.26
CA MET A 12 0.87 -19.38 2.05
C MET A 12 0.64 -20.77 2.62
N GLN A 13 1.69 -21.57 2.66
CA GLN A 13 1.68 -22.91 3.20
C GLN A 13 2.74 -23.06 4.28
N ARG A 14 2.36 -23.69 5.39
CA ARG A 14 3.33 -24.05 6.42
C ARG A 14 4.08 -25.30 5.98
N VAL A 15 5.40 -25.24 6.09
CA VAL A 15 6.29 -26.31 5.67
C VAL A 15 7.26 -26.68 6.78
N ALA A 16 7.62 -27.97 6.87
CA ALA A 16 8.79 -28.44 7.59
C ALA A 16 9.84 -28.89 6.57
N LEU A 17 11.06 -28.45 6.78
CA LEU A 17 12.24 -28.78 6.01
C LEU A 17 13.02 -29.81 6.81
N LEU A 18 13.27 -30.97 6.23
CA LEU A 18 13.88 -32.12 6.90
C LEU A 18 15.16 -32.50 6.17
N ALA A 19 16.25 -32.67 6.89
CA ALA A 19 17.49 -33.22 6.33
C ALA A 19 18.23 -34.09 7.37
N PRO A 20 19.12 -34.97 6.92
CA PRO A 20 20.13 -35.55 7.79
C PRO A 20 20.94 -34.45 8.50
N ALA A 21 21.31 -34.67 9.76
CA ALA A 21 21.95 -33.63 10.57
C ALA A 21 23.30 -33.17 10.00
N ASP A 22 23.99 -34.04 9.28
CA ASP A 22 25.24 -33.77 8.57
C ASP A 22 25.04 -32.97 7.25
N GLN A 23 23.82 -32.90 6.75
CA GLN A 23 23.46 -32.18 5.53
C GLN A 23 22.62 -30.90 5.82
N LEU A 24 22.46 -30.51 7.08
CA LEU A 24 21.69 -29.31 7.46
C LEU A 24 22.24 -28.06 6.78
N ARG A 25 23.57 -27.97 6.59
CA ARG A 25 24.20 -26.83 5.91
C ARG A 25 23.76 -26.75 4.45
N GLU A 26 23.79 -27.85 3.71
CA GLU A 26 23.39 -27.94 2.31
C GLU A 26 21.91 -27.60 2.12
N LEU A 27 21.05 -28.06 3.04
CA LEU A 27 19.66 -27.67 3.09
C LEU A 27 19.52 -26.15 3.23
N LEU A 28 20.21 -25.55 4.22
CA LEU A 28 20.13 -24.11 4.49
C LEU A 28 20.67 -23.28 3.32
N VAL A 29 21.79 -23.67 2.72
CA VAL A 29 22.34 -23.00 1.52
C VAL A 29 21.34 -23.02 0.37
N THR A 30 20.68 -24.17 0.12
CA THR A 30 19.67 -24.31 -0.93
C THR A 30 18.44 -23.44 -0.63
N VAL A 31 17.97 -23.40 0.62
CA VAL A 31 16.83 -22.57 1.03
C VAL A 31 17.16 -21.08 0.89
N ALA A 32 18.37 -20.66 1.29
CA ALA A 32 18.81 -19.28 1.16
C ALA A 32 18.91 -18.83 -0.31
N ASP A 33 19.40 -19.70 -1.19
CA ASP A 33 19.47 -19.45 -2.63
C ASP A 33 18.09 -19.33 -3.28
N GLN A 34 17.17 -20.24 -2.93
CA GLN A 34 15.79 -20.19 -3.42
C GLN A 34 15.02 -18.94 -2.91
N GLY A 35 15.33 -18.44 -1.72
CA GLY A 35 14.77 -17.21 -1.17
C GLY A 35 13.22 -17.20 -1.10
N CYS A 36 12.60 -18.36 -0.91
CA CYS A 36 11.17 -18.52 -0.93
C CYS A 36 10.54 -19.01 0.39
N VAL A 37 11.32 -19.14 1.45
CA VAL A 37 10.87 -19.61 2.76
C VAL A 37 11.17 -18.59 3.84
N GLU A 38 10.15 -18.22 4.61
CA GLU A 38 10.33 -17.51 5.88
C GLU A 38 10.47 -18.56 6.98
N LEU A 39 11.66 -18.69 7.54
CA LEU A 39 11.96 -19.63 8.60
C LEU A 39 11.41 -19.12 9.94
N ASP A 40 10.77 -20.00 10.72
CA ASP A 40 10.35 -19.67 12.08
C ASP A 40 11.56 -19.65 13.01
N GLU A 41 11.60 -18.69 13.91
CA GLU A 41 12.53 -18.67 15.02
C GLU A 41 12.00 -19.60 16.13
N LEU A 42 12.30 -20.89 16.02
CA LEU A 42 11.84 -21.92 16.97
C LEU A 42 12.79 -22.12 18.14
N GLY A 43 14.01 -21.63 18.02
CA GLY A 43 15.01 -21.75 19.06
C GLY A 43 14.73 -20.78 20.20
N ASP A 44 14.54 -21.34 21.41
CA ASP A 44 14.78 -20.59 22.63
C ASP A 44 16.27 -20.23 22.61
N ARG A 45 16.61 -19.09 22.02
CA ARG A 45 17.99 -18.57 22.04
C ARG A 45 18.32 -18.31 23.51
N SER A 46 18.73 -19.38 24.21
CA SER A 46 19.16 -19.26 25.60
C SER A 46 20.19 -18.13 25.67
N PRO A 47 20.03 -17.16 26.56
CA PRO A 47 21.07 -16.18 26.80
C PRO A 47 22.33 -16.93 27.24
N GLY A 48 23.27 -17.18 26.31
CA GLY A 48 24.46 -17.97 26.55
C GLY A 48 24.75 -19.05 25.49
N ALA A 49 23.95 -19.13 24.40
CA ALA A 49 24.35 -19.95 23.26
C ALA A 49 25.73 -19.53 22.77
N ALA A 50 26.63 -20.50 22.62
CA ALA A 50 27.99 -20.23 22.18
C ALA A 50 27.97 -19.53 20.83
N GLU A 51 28.68 -18.40 20.73
CA GLU A 51 28.82 -17.67 19.49
C GLU A 51 29.46 -18.56 18.41
N SER A 52 28.92 -18.53 17.19
CA SER A 52 29.48 -19.31 16.08
C SER A 52 30.91 -18.87 15.74
N GLY A 53 31.73 -19.80 15.23
CA GLY A 53 33.09 -19.49 14.81
C GLY A 53 33.16 -18.35 13.78
N ALA A 54 32.21 -18.28 12.86
CA ALA A 54 32.10 -17.22 11.85
C ALA A 54 31.74 -15.86 12.47
N ALA A 55 30.79 -15.82 13.40
CA ALA A 55 30.42 -14.60 14.12
C ALA A 55 31.60 -14.08 14.98
N ALA A 56 32.33 -14.96 15.65
CA ALA A 56 33.52 -14.60 16.40
C ALA A 56 34.65 -14.04 15.51
N ALA A 57 34.89 -14.64 14.34
CA ALA A 57 35.87 -14.15 13.36
C ALA A 57 35.46 -12.80 12.80
N LEU A 58 34.18 -12.61 12.45
CA LEU A 58 33.63 -11.33 11.95
C LEU A 58 33.83 -10.19 12.97
N ARG A 59 33.59 -10.49 14.25
CA ARG A 59 33.76 -9.51 15.33
C ARG A 59 35.25 -9.14 15.51
N ARG A 60 36.19 -10.09 15.38
CA ARG A 60 37.62 -9.81 15.44
C ARG A 60 38.07 -8.88 14.32
N LEU A 61 37.46 -8.96 13.14
CA LEU A 61 37.72 -8.02 12.04
C LEU A 61 37.22 -6.59 12.30
N GLY A 62 36.39 -6.37 13.33
CA GLY A 62 35.89 -5.05 13.70
C GLY A 62 34.99 -4.39 12.64
N ARG A 63 34.44 -5.16 11.71
CA ARG A 63 33.55 -4.71 10.63
C ARG A 63 32.18 -5.24 10.88
N GLY A 64 31.17 -4.34 10.85
CA GLY A 64 29.77 -4.72 10.78
C GLY A 64 29.51 -5.33 9.40
N GLY A 65 29.13 -6.61 9.35
CA GLY A 65 28.83 -7.28 8.09
C GLY A 65 27.43 -6.95 7.62
N GLN A 66 27.28 -6.49 6.38
CA GLN A 66 26.04 -6.73 5.65
C GLN A 66 26.03 -8.22 5.31
N VAL A 67 24.87 -8.90 5.46
CA VAL A 67 24.72 -10.29 5.02
C VAL A 67 24.99 -10.35 3.52
N THR A 68 26.01 -11.13 3.13
CA THR A 68 26.50 -11.19 1.76
C THR A 68 26.85 -12.64 1.41
N PRO A 69 27.19 -12.96 0.17
CA PRO A 69 26.95 -14.27 -0.43
C PRO A 69 27.49 -15.46 0.37
N LEU A 70 26.75 -16.57 0.33
CA LEU A 70 27.16 -17.87 0.83
C LEU A 70 27.98 -18.62 -0.22
N LEU A 71 28.95 -19.41 0.22
CA LEU A 71 29.62 -20.38 -0.64
C LEU A 71 28.95 -21.76 -0.51
N GLY A 72 28.71 -22.42 -1.64
CA GLY A 72 28.23 -23.81 -1.66
C GLY A 72 29.16 -24.81 -0.99
N ARG A 73 30.49 -24.56 -1.01
CA ARG A 73 31.49 -25.38 -0.35
C ARG A 73 31.60 -25.08 1.15
N ARG A 74 32.25 -26.01 1.90
CA ARG A 74 32.51 -25.82 3.34
C ARG A 74 33.40 -24.59 3.58
N PRO A 75 33.12 -23.79 4.64
CA PRO A 75 33.84 -22.56 4.93
C PRO A 75 35.26 -22.83 5.43
N ASP A 76 36.20 -22.00 4.95
CA ASP A 76 37.55 -21.89 5.56
C ASP A 76 37.62 -20.58 6.36
N LEU A 77 37.08 -20.61 7.58
CA LEU A 77 36.99 -19.42 8.43
C LEU A 77 38.34 -18.75 8.68
N PRO A 78 39.45 -19.54 8.99
CA PRO A 78 40.74 -18.93 9.18
C PRO A 78 41.32 -18.25 7.94
N ALA A 79 41.08 -18.78 6.74
CA ALA A 79 41.48 -18.13 5.50
C ALA A 79 40.70 -16.83 5.28
N TRP A 80 39.39 -16.87 5.42
CA TRP A 80 38.56 -15.70 5.25
C TRP A 80 38.82 -14.58 6.27
N GLU A 81 39.20 -14.96 7.50
CA GLU A 81 39.60 -13.99 8.52
C GLU A 81 40.93 -13.31 8.13
N ARG A 82 41.95 -14.09 7.70
CA ARG A 82 43.22 -13.54 7.22
C ARG A 82 43.08 -12.64 6.00
N ASP A 83 42.21 -13.01 5.06
CA ASP A 83 41.99 -12.29 3.82
C ASP A 83 41.02 -11.10 3.99
N GLY A 84 40.50 -10.90 5.20
CA GLY A 84 39.58 -9.81 5.53
C GLY A 84 38.22 -9.93 4.83
N ARG A 85 37.75 -11.14 4.46
CA ARG A 85 36.50 -11.45 3.80
C ARG A 85 35.33 -11.37 4.79
N ALA A 86 35.08 -10.18 5.30
CA ALA A 86 33.98 -9.91 6.22
C ALA A 86 32.59 -10.23 5.60
N ASP A 87 32.50 -10.14 4.27
CA ASP A 87 31.35 -10.53 3.47
C ASP A 87 30.98 -12.01 3.64
N LEU A 88 31.89 -12.92 3.42
CA LEU A 88 31.68 -14.36 3.55
C LEU A 88 31.45 -14.78 5.00
N LEU A 89 32.23 -14.20 5.93
CA LEU A 89 32.02 -14.43 7.35
C LEU A 89 30.65 -14.00 7.84
N ALA A 90 30.10 -12.92 7.31
CA ALA A 90 28.76 -12.46 7.66
C ALA A 90 27.67 -13.42 7.14
N GLY A 91 27.81 -13.90 5.89
CA GLY A 91 26.91 -14.90 5.33
C GLY A 91 26.92 -16.21 6.13
N GLU A 92 28.10 -16.70 6.48
CA GLU A 92 28.24 -17.94 7.27
C GLU A 92 27.74 -17.78 8.71
N ALA A 93 27.94 -16.62 9.33
CA ALA A 93 27.36 -16.30 10.64
C ALA A 93 25.82 -16.29 10.65
N GLU A 94 25.22 -15.78 9.59
CA GLU A 94 23.77 -15.83 9.43
C GLU A 94 23.27 -17.28 9.22
N LEU A 95 24.01 -18.08 8.43
CA LEU A 95 23.69 -19.49 8.24
C LEU A 95 23.76 -20.26 9.55
N ASP A 96 24.84 -20.07 10.33
CA ASP A 96 25.00 -20.68 11.64
C ASP A 96 23.88 -20.29 12.61
N ALA A 97 23.45 -19.02 12.57
CA ALA A 97 22.33 -18.55 13.38
C ALA A 97 21.02 -19.30 13.02
N ARG A 98 20.76 -19.52 11.72
CA ARG A 98 19.59 -20.29 11.26
C ARG A 98 19.72 -21.78 11.55
N ALA A 99 20.94 -22.33 11.50
CA ALA A 99 21.19 -23.70 11.91
C ALA A 99 20.89 -23.93 13.41
N GLY A 100 21.12 -22.91 14.24
CA GLY A 100 20.78 -22.92 15.67
C GLY A 100 19.27 -22.96 15.95
N ASP A 101 18.43 -22.54 14.99
CA ASP A 101 16.96 -22.61 15.08
C ASP A 101 16.43 -24.01 14.72
N ALA A 102 17.28 -24.93 14.22
CA ALA A 102 16.90 -26.28 13.84
C ALA A 102 16.69 -27.18 15.05
N ILE A 103 15.61 -27.96 15.05
CA ILE A 103 15.33 -29.00 16.02
C ILE A 103 15.97 -30.30 15.54
N THR A 104 17.01 -30.78 16.22
CA THR A 104 17.65 -32.03 15.86
C THR A 104 17.25 -33.15 16.81
N ARG A 105 16.77 -34.26 16.24
CA ARG A 105 16.47 -35.50 16.97
C ARG A 105 17.15 -36.68 16.29
N GLY A 106 18.10 -37.30 17.00
CA GLY A 106 18.90 -38.39 16.46
C GLY A 106 19.75 -37.92 15.27
N ARG A 107 19.46 -38.46 14.10
CA ARG A 107 20.18 -38.15 12.85
C ARG A 107 19.43 -37.20 11.91
N VAL A 108 18.30 -36.64 12.34
CA VAL A 108 17.46 -35.78 11.52
C VAL A 108 17.34 -34.40 12.15
N SER A 109 17.59 -33.38 11.36
CA SER A 109 17.30 -31.97 11.68
C SER A 109 16.10 -31.49 10.95
N ALA A 110 15.30 -30.66 11.62
CA ALA A 110 14.07 -30.09 11.11
C ALA A 110 14.00 -28.57 11.36
N LEU A 111 13.54 -27.84 10.37
CA LEU A 111 13.20 -26.43 10.45
C LEU A 111 11.74 -26.26 10.01
N ALA A 112 11.00 -25.34 10.62
CA ALA A 112 9.67 -25.00 10.17
C ALA A 112 9.66 -23.58 9.59
N GLY A 113 8.68 -23.33 8.71
CA GLY A 113 8.55 -22.02 8.11
C GLY A 113 7.29 -21.88 7.26
N TRP A 114 7.19 -20.77 6.59
CA TRP A 114 6.12 -20.46 5.66
C TRP A 114 6.66 -20.26 4.24
N ALA A 115 5.98 -20.81 3.25
CA ALA A 115 6.34 -20.65 1.85
C ALA A 115 5.09 -20.37 1.00
N PRO A 116 5.20 -19.60 -0.10
CA PRO A 116 4.13 -19.49 -1.09
C PRO A 116 3.76 -20.86 -1.67
N VAL A 117 2.47 -21.16 -1.81
CA VAL A 117 1.97 -22.44 -2.33
C VAL A 117 2.61 -22.78 -3.68
N ASP A 118 2.75 -21.77 -4.55
CA ASP A 118 3.33 -21.92 -5.89
C ASP A 118 4.82 -22.27 -5.85
N ALA A 119 5.54 -21.85 -4.80
CA ALA A 119 6.97 -22.08 -4.65
C ALA A 119 7.30 -23.46 -4.06
N VAL A 120 6.38 -24.09 -3.31
CA VAL A 120 6.61 -25.35 -2.61
C VAL A 120 7.08 -26.46 -3.54
N ARG A 121 6.52 -26.54 -4.77
CA ARG A 121 6.92 -27.57 -5.74
C ARG A 121 8.38 -27.39 -6.20
N GLY A 122 8.80 -26.17 -6.51
CA GLY A 122 10.17 -25.86 -6.88
C GLY A 122 11.15 -26.12 -5.73
N LEU A 123 10.77 -25.70 -4.53
CA LEU A 123 11.53 -25.92 -3.30
C LEU A 123 11.74 -27.43 -3.04
N THR A 124 10.68 -28.23 -3.19
CA THR A 124 10.78 -29.70 -3.02
C THR A 124 11.75 -30.32 -4.01
N ALA A 125 11.71 -29.90 -5.26
CA ALA A 125 12.64 -30.39 -6.29
C ALA A 125 14.09 -29.99 -6.01
N ALA A 126 14.31 -28.74 -5.57
CA ALA A 126 15.67 -28.25 -5.23
C ALA A 126 16.24 -28.99 -4.00
N LEU A 127 15.44 -29.22 -2.97
CA LEU A 127 15.87 -29.89 -1.75
C LEU A 127 16.09 -31.41 -1.93
N ALA A 128 15.37 -32.03 -2.85
CA ALA A 128 15.63 -33.44 -3.19
C ALA A 128 17.01 -33.69 -3.76
N ALA A 129 17.66 -32.68 -4.37
CA ALA A 129 19.03 -32.77 -4.88
C ALA A 129 20.12 -32.82 -3.78
N VAL A 130 19.77 -32.45 -2.55
CA VAL A 130 20.62 -32.43 -1.38
C VAL A 130 20.12 -33.38 -0.27
N ASP A 131 19.44 -34.46 -0.66
CA ASP A 131 18.89 -35.49 0.25
C ASP A 131 17.97 -34.90 1.36
N ALA A 132 17.37 -33.73 1.11
CA ALA A 132 16.44 -33.08 2.00
C ALA A 132 15.01 -33.18 1.46
N SER A 133 14.05 -33.01 2.35
CA SER A 133 12.62 -33.14 1.99
C SER A 133 11.79 -32.02 2.60
N VAL A 134 10.68 -31.71 1.91
CA VAL A 134 9.66 -30.75 2.37
C VAL A 134 8.41 -31.51 2.79
N LEU A 135 7.99 -31.31 4.03
CA LEU A 135 6.72 -31.80 4.53
C LEU A 135 5.75 -30.65 4.73
N VAL A 136 4.57 -30.78 4.13
CA VAL A 136 3.50 -29.81 4.33
C VAL A 136 2.88 -30.02 5.71
N LEU A 137 2.83 -28.95 6.51
CA LEU A 137 2.23 -28.97 7.83
C LEU A 137 0.85 -28.27 7.83
N PRO A 138 -0.07 -28.67 8.70
CA PRO A 138 -1.27 -27.89 8.96
C PRO A 138 -0.88 -26.55 9.63
N ALA A 139 -1.60 -25.47 9.27
CA ALA A 139 -1.43 -24.19 9.93
C ALA A 139 -1.83 -24.30 11.42
N PRO A 140 -1.04 -23.76 12.35
CA PRO A 140 -1.39 -23.72 13.76
C PRO A 140 -2.68 -22.94 13.98
N ARG A 141 -3.51 -23.39 14.91
CA ARG A 141 -4.74 -22.68 15.27
C ARG A 141 -4.41 -21.32 15.88
N GLY A 142 -5.06 -20.25 15.39
CA GLY A 142 -4.89 -18.89 15.92
C GLY A 142 -3.64 -18.16 15.43
N VAL A 143 -2.85 -18.76 14.54
CA VAL A 143 -1.71 -18.11 13.90
C VAL A 143 -2.05 -17.85 12.44
N ASP A 144 -2.15 -16.58 12.07
CA ASP A 144 -2.33 -16.22 10.67
C ASP A 144 -0.98 -16.29 9.92
N PRO A 145 -0.99 -16.78 8.67
CA PRO A 145 0.20 -16.81 7.82
C PRO A 145 0.76 -15.39 7.58
N PRO A 146 2.04 -15.26 7.24
CA PRO A 146 2.58 -13.99 6.77
C PRO A 146 1.95 -13.60 5.44
N THR A 147 1.82 -12.30 5.20
CA THR A 147 1.15 -11.76 4.02
C THR A 147 2.17 -11.40 2.95
N LEU A 148 1.98 -11.96 1.76
CA LEU A 148 2.66 -11.58 0.54
C LEU A 148 1.61 -11.07 -0.45
N LEU A 149 1.68 -9.79 -0.81
CA LEU A 149 0.82 -9.24 -1.87
C LEU A 149 1.28 -9.75 -3.23
N SER A 150 0.33 -10.07 -4.10
CA SER A 150 0.64 -10.61 -5.43
C SER A 150 1.46 -9.61 -6.25
N GLU A 151 2.59 -10.07 -6.78
CA GLU A 151 3.37 -9.32 -7.76
C GLU A 151 2.81 -9.47 -9.19
N ARG A 152 1.71 -10.20 -9.34
CA ARG A 152 1.04 -10.46 -10.61
C ARG A 152 -0.36 -9.87 -10.56
N GLY A 153 -0.72 -9.06 -11.56
CA GLY A 153 -2.07 -8.50 -11.67
C GLY A 153 -2.10 -6.96 -11.74
N PRO A 154 -3.28 -6.37 -11.95
CA PRO A 154 -3.42 -4.93 -12.18
C PRO A 154 -3.11 -4.07 -10.93
N GLY A 155 -3.13 -4.64 -9.72
CA GLY A 155 -2.77 -3.95 -8.47
C GLY A 155 -1.27 -3.89 -8.17
N ARG A 156 -0.43 -4.63 -8.91
CA ARG A 156 1.00 -4.75 -8.64
C ARG A 156 1.72 -3.41 -8.47
N ASP A 157 1.49 -2.51 -9.43
CA ASP A 157 2.20 -1.22 -9.46
C ASP A 157 1.72 -0.25 -8.37
N PHE A 158 0.57 -0.55 -7.76
CA PHE A 158 -0.02 0.21 -6.65
C PHE A 158 0.22 -0.43 -5.27
N ALA A 159 0.71 -1.67 -5.23
CA ALA A 159 0.99 -2.36 -3.97
C ALA A 159 2.00 -1.60 -3.08
N GLY A 160 2.88 -0.79 -3.67
CA GLY A 160 3.79 0.10 -2.96
C GLY A 160 3.07 1.11 -2.06
N LEU A 161 1.93 1.67 -2.50
CA LEU A 161 1.10 2.58 -1.68
C LEU A 161 0.61 1.90 -0.41
N VAL A 162 0.06 0.69 -0.56
CA VAL A 162 -0.48 -0.09 0.56
C VAL A 162 0.62 -0.50 1.53
N ARG A 163 1.73 -1.02 1.01
CA ARG A 163 2.89 -1.44 1.83
C ARG A 163 3.52 -0.30 2.62
N THR A 164 3.43 0.94 2.12
CA THR A 164 3.93 2.13 2.83
C THR A 164 3.05 2.49 4.03
N TYR A 165 1.76 2.18 3.98
CA TYR A 165 0.82 2.45 5.06
C TYR A 165 0.86 1.37 6.13
N ALA A 166 0.61 0.10 5.76
CA ALA A 166 0.57 -1.04 6.67
C ALA A 166 0.71 -2.37 5.89
N THR A 167 0.97 -3.44 6.61
CA THR A 167 0.86 -4.79 6.04
C THR A 167 -0.59 -5.25 6.10
N VAL A 168 -1.15 -5.62 4.96
CA VAL A 168 -2.52 -6.15 4.85
C VAL A 168 -2.62 -7.45 5.66
N PRO A 169 -3.64 -7.64 6.52
CA PRO A 169 -3.89 -8.93 7.16
C PRO A 169 -4.11 -10.04 6.12
N TYR A 170 -3.61 -11.25 6.39
CA TYR A 170 -3.63 -12.35 5.42
C TYR A 170 -5.02 -12.73 4.90
N ARG A 171 -6.06 -12.55 5.72
CA ARG A 171 -7.46 -12.87 5.34
C ARG A 171 -8.15 -11.77 4.57
N ASP A 172 -7.58 -10.56 4.58
CA ASP A 172 -8.18 -9.39 3.97
C ASP A 172 -7.99 -9.39 2.46
N VAL A 173 -8.89 -8.68 1.79
CA VAL A 173 -8.79 -8.43 0.36
C VAL A 173 -7.65 -7.45 0.10
N ASP A 174 -6.86 -7.69 -0.94
CA ASP A 174 -5.83 -6.75 -1.39
C ASP A 174 -6.47 -5.49 -1.97
N PRO A 175 -6.35 -4.33 -1.32
CA PRO A 175 -6.95 -3.08 -1.77
C PRO A 175 -6.10 -2.34 -2.81
N SER A 176 -4.96 -2.87 -3.24
CA SER A 176 -3.96 -2.14 -4.05
C SER A 176 -4.55 -1.53 -5.32
N LEU A 177 -5.45 -2.25 -6.01
CA LEU A 177 -6.11 -1.71 -7.19
C LEU A 177 -7.06 -0.57 -6.86
N LEU A 178 -7.90 -0.73 -5.81
CA LEU A 178 -8.84 0.31 -5.37
C LEU A 178 -8.09 1.56 -4.91
N ALA A 179 -7.03 1.35 -4.13
CA ALA A 179 -6.11 2.39 -3.69
C ALA A 179 -5.51 3.15 -4.88
N GLY A 180 -4.96 2.43 -5.85
CA GLY A 180 -4.41 3.06 -7.05
C GLY A 180 -5.43 3.91 -7.82
N ILE A 181 -6.66 3.41 -8.00
CA ILE A 181 -7.74 4.15 -8.66
C ILE A 181 -8.14 5.37 -7.84
N ALA A 182 -8.32 5.22 -6.53
CA ALA A 182 -8.69 6.31 -5.63
C ALA A 182 -7.64 7.43 -5.67
N TYR A 183 -6.36 7.07 -5.53
CA TYR A 183 -5.26 8.03 -5.61
C TYR A 183 -5.25 8.79 -6.95
N VAL A 184 -5.33 8.06 -8.07
CA VAL A 184 -5.30 8.64 -9.42
C VAL A 184 -6.44 9.62 -9.63
N VAL A 185 -7.65 9.28 -9.19
CA VAL A 185 -8.83 10.16 -9.28
C VAL A 185 -8.65 11.40 -8.39
N MET A 186 -8.25 11.22 -7.13
CA MET A 186 -8.04 12.34 -6.20
C MET A 186 -6.94 13.28 -6.69
N PHE A 187 -5.81 12.73 -7.12
CA PHE A 187 -4.72 13.53 -7.69
C PHE A 187 -5.18 14.31 -8.92
N GLY A 188 -5.84 13.63 -9.87
CA GLY A 188 -6.31 14.25 -11.10
C GLY A 188 -7.30 15.40 -10.88
N MET A 189 -8.18 15.29 -9.86
CA MET A 189 -9.11 16.38 -9.52
C MET A 189 -8.41 17.60 -8.90
N MET A 190 -7.34 17.36 -8.11
CA MET A 190 -6.57 18.44 -7.46
C MET A 190 -5.60 19.11 -8.43
N PHE A 191 -4.99 18.33 -9.33
CA PHE A 191 -3.99 18.78 -10.30
C PHE A 191 -4.57 18.77 -11.72
N ALA A 192 -5.72 19.40 -11.89
CA ALA A 192 -6.56 19.30 -13.07
C ALA A 192 -6.16 20.31 -14.16
N ASP A 193 -5.07 20.04 -14.86
CA ASP A 193 -4.60 20.80 -16.02
C ASP A 193 -4.16 19.85 -17.15
N ALA A 194 -4.71 20.03 -18.35
CA ALA A 194 -4.46 19.14 -19.47
C ALA A 194 -3.00 19.21 -19.99
N GLY A 195 -2.38 20.39 -19.92
CA GLY A 195 -0.98 20.59 -20.33
C GLY A 195 -0.02 19.92 -19.34
N HIS A 196 -0.18 20.20 -18.06
CA HIS A 196 0.63 19.61 -16.99
C HIS A 196 0.42 18.10 -16.89
N GLY A 197 -0.82 17.64 -17.01
CA GLY A 197 -1.15 16.20 -17.03
C GLY A 197 -0.52 15.47 -18.21
N ALA A 198 -0.56 16.06 -19.40
CA ALA A 198 0.09 15.50 -20.59
C ALA A 198 1.61 15.43 -20.42
N LEU A 199 2.25 16.44 -19.83
CA LEU A 199 3.69 16.40 -19.53
C LEU A 199 4.03 15.29 -18.55
N LEU A 200 3.23 15.09 -17.51
CA LEU A 200 3.41 14.00 -16.54
C LEU A 200 3.24 12.63 -17.21
N LEU A 201 2.24 12.48 -18.08
CA LEU A 201 2.02 11.26 -18.85
C LEU A 201 3.19 10.96 -19.79
N LEU A 202 3.69 11.96 -20.51
CA LEU A 202 4.86 11.81 -21.39
C LEU A 202 6.12 11.46 -20.58
N ALA A 203 6.32 12.06 -19.41
CA ALA A 203 7.41 11.71 -18.50
C ALA A 203 7.31 10.25 -18.04
N ALA A 204 6.12 9.77 -17.67
CA ALA A 204 5.87 8.39 -17.30
C ALA A 204 6.18 7.40 -18.44
N LEU A 205 5.79 7.72 -19.68
CA LEU A 205 6.10 6.94 -20.85
C LEU A 205 7.61 6.95 -21.19
N ALA A 206 8.29 8.06 -20.96
CA ALA A 206 9.74 8.16 -21.10
C ALA A 206 10.47 7.28 -20.05
N VAL A 207 10.01 7.27 -18.80
CA VAL A 207 10.49 6.35 -17.75
C VAL A 207 10.30 4.89 -18.15
N ARG A 208 9.13 4.53 -18.68
CA ARG A 208 8.85 3.17 -19.18
C ARG A 208 9.78 2.75 -20.32
N SER A 209 10.14 3.68 -21.20
CA SER A 209 10.98 3.36 -22.37
C SER A 209 12.42 2.94 -22.01
N GLY A 210 12.85 3.15 -20.76
CA GLY A 210 14.17 2.81 -20.25
C GLY A 210 15.34 3.61 -20.86
N ARG A 211 15.03 4.56 -21.77
CA ARG A 211 16.05 5.33 -22.48
C ARG A 211 16.92 6.21 -21.56
N TRP A 212 16.40 6.57 -20.38
CA TRP A 212 17.08 7.46 -19.45
C TRP A 212 17.48 6.72 -18.19
N GLN A 213 18.70 6.19 -18.14
CA GLN A 213 19.24 5.42 -17.01
C GLN A 213 19.11 6.15 -15.66
N ARG A 214 19.18 7.51 -15.66
CA ARG A 214 18.98 8.31 -14.43
C ARG A 214 17.58 8.17 -13.84
N LEU A 215 16.56 7.86 -14.65
CA LEU A 215 15.17 7.67 -14.24
C LEU A 215 14.80 6.19 -14.03
N ALA A 216 15.75 5.26 -14.21
CA ALA A 216 15.50 3.82 -14.04
C ALA A 216 14.97 3.46 -12.64
N ARG A 217 15.31 4.24 -11.60
CA ARG A 217 14.76 4.08 -10.25
C ARG A 217 13.25 4.32 -10.16
N LEU A 218 12.68 5.10 -11.08
CA LEU A 218 11.25 5.39 -11.17
C LEU A 218 10.49 4.37 -12.05
N ALA A 219 11.20 3.48 -12.74
CA ALA A 219 10.59 2.49 -13.63
C ALA A 219 9.49 1.64 -12.95
N PRO A 220 9.59 1.22 -11.68
CA PRO A 220 8.50 0.50 -11.01
C PRO A 220 7.22 1.31 -10.83
N TYR A 221 7.31 2.65 -10.86
CA TYR A 221 6.18 3.56 -10.60
C TYR A 221 5.59 4.18 -11.88
N TRP A 222 6.02 3.73 -13.06
CA TRP A 222 5.62 4.34 -14.33
C TRP A 222 4.10 4.35 -14.55
N LEU A 223 3.40 3.26 -14.19
CA LEU A 223 1.95 3.15 -14.35
C LEU A 223 1.20 4.10 -13.40
N PHE A 224 1.72 4.26 -12.18
CA PHE A 224 1.21 5.20 -11.21
C PHE A 224 1.30 6.65 -11.72
N LEU A 225 2.48 7.04 -12.23
CA LEU A 225 2.70 8.36 -12.83
C LEU A 225 1.85 8.56 -14.10
N ALA A 226 1.72 7.52 -14.93
CA ALA A 226 0.90 7.57 -16.13
C ALA A 226 -0.58 7.72 -15.81
N GLY A 227 -1.07 6.99 -14.79
CA GLY A 227 -2.45 7.12 -14.29
C GLY A 227 -2.74 8.52 -13.77
N ALA A 228 -1.85 9.07 -12.93
CA ALA A 228 -1.96 10.42 -12.41
C ALA A 228 -1.96 11.47 -13.52
N GLY A 229 -1.05 11.36 -14.50
CA GLY A 229 -0.99 12.26 -15.66
C GLY A 229 -2.22 12.15 -16.55
N LEU A 230 -2.72 10.92 -16.78
CA LEU A 230 -3.94 10.72 -17.56
C LEU A 230 -5.16 11.35 -16.87
N ALA A 231 -5.35 11.10 -15.57
CA ALA A 231 -6.46 11.68 -14.82
C ALA A 231 -6.38 13.21 -14.78
N SER A 232 -5.18 13.78 -14.54
CA SER A 232 -4.94 15.23 -14.65
C SER A 232 -5.32 15.78 -16.01
N THR A 233 -4.94 15.10 -17.09
CA THR A 233 -5.31 15.51 -18.45
C THR A 233 -6.82 15.48 -18.65
N VAL A 234 -7.47 14.40 -18.21
CA VAL A 234 -8.94 14.25 -18.35
C VAL A 234 -9.67 15.35 -17.57
N PHE A 235 -9.35 15.55 -16.29
CA PHE A 235 -9.99 16.61 -15.49
C PHE A 235 -9.62 18.00 -16.00
N GLY A 236 -8.39 18.23 -16.48
CA GLY A 236 -7.99 19.49 -17.10
C GLY A 236 -8.78 19.80 -18.35
N VAL A 237 -9.04 18.82 -19.22
CA VAL A 237 -9.93 18.98 -20.40
C VAL A 237 -11.37 19.26 -19.96
N LEU A 238 -11.88 18.58 -18.93
CA LEU A 238 -13.22 18.81 -18.40
C LEU A 238 -13.38 20.23 -17.82
N TYR A 239 -12.34 20.75 -17.18
CA TYR A 239 -12.33 22.08 -16.56
C TYR A 239 -11.94 23.20 -17.52
N GLY A 240 -11.44 22.85 -18.73
CA GLY A 240 -10.97 23.84 -19.72
C GLY A 240 -9.62 24.46 -19.38
N GLU A 241 -8.81 23.78 -18.58
CA GLU A 241 -7.46 24.23 -18.16
C GLU A 241 -6.39 23.56 -19.02
N PHE A 242 -5.54 24.39 -19.64
CA PHE A 242 -4.38 23.96 -20.42
C PHE A 242 -3.22 24.94 -20.20
N PHE A 243 -2.30 24.60 -19.30
CA PHE A 243 -1.32 25.52 -18.73
C PHE A 243 -1.98 26.78 -18.16
N GLY A 244 -3.08 26.58 -17.40
CA GLY A 244 -3.98 27.61 -16.93
C GLY A 244 -5.16 27.89 -17.89
N PRO A 245 -5.99 28.91 -17.63
CA PRO A 245 -7.18 29.24 -18.41
C PRO A 245 -6.81 30.01 -19.70
N THR A 246 -6.02 29.36 -20.57
CA THR A 246 -5.51 29.95 -21.83
C THR A 246 -6.57 30.06 -22.93
N GLY A 247 -7.72 29.42 -22.75
CA GLY A 247 -8.79 29.35 -23.76
C GLY A 247 -8.51 28.40 -24.94
N VAL A 248 -7.41 27.64 -24.89
CA VAL A 248 -7.08 26.62 -25.91
C VAL A 248 -8.06 25.45 -25.87
N VAL A 249 -8.47 25.05 -24.68
CA VAL A 249 -9.48 24.01 -24.45
C VAL A 249 -10.75 24.68 -23.92
N PRO A 250 -11.92 24.45 -24.55
CA PRO A 250 -13.17 24.96 -24.02
C PRO A 250 -13.56 24.24 -22.73
N VAL A 251 -14.24 24.94 -21.82
CA VAL A 251 -14.82 24.32 -20.61
C VAL A 251 -15.92 23.37 -21.06
N ILE A 252 -15.74 22.06 -20.79
CA ILE A 252 -16.72 21.02 -21.18
C ILE A 252 -17.72 20.79 -20.06
N TRP A 253 -17.25 20.80 -18.80
CA TRP A 253 -18.08 20.44 -17.67
C TRP A 253 -18.22 21.57 -16.65
N LEU A 254 -17.12 22.03 -16.05
CA LEU A 254 -17.12 22.93 -14.92
C LEU A 254 -15.89 23.84 -14.94
N SER A 255 -16.08 25.16 -14.84
CA SER A 255 -14.99 26.10 -14.55
C SER A 255 -14.79 26.17 -13.03
N PRO A 256 -13.60 25.74 -12.51
CA PRO A 256 -13.36 25.75 -11.06
C PRO A 256 -13.54 27.13 -10.42
N LEU A 257 -13.08 28.19 -11.06
CA LEU A 257 -13.12 29.55 -10.52
C LEU A 257 -14.54 30.14 -10.51
N GLU A 258 -15.36 29.83 -11.51
CA GLU A 258 -16.73 30.34 -11.62
C GLU A 258 -17.74 29.54 -10.81
N ASN A 259 -17.50 28.23 -10.63
CA ASN A 259 -18.42 27.28 -10.03
C ASN A 259 -17.86 26.58 -8.80
N ALA A 260 -17.16 27.32 -7.91
CA ALA A 260 -16.46 26.77 -6.75
C ALA A 260 -17.37 25.93 -5.82
N VAL A 261 -18.64 26.33 -5.63
CA VAL A 261 -19.60 25.57 -4.80
C VAL A 261 -19.96 24.22 -5.45
N THR A 262 -20.17 24.22 -6.77
CA THR A 262 -20.44 22.96 -7.50
C THR A 262 -19.22 22.03 -7.45
N LEU A 263 -18.02 22.57 -7.62
CA LEU A 263 -16.77 21.81 -7.47
C LEU A 263 -16.65 21.19 -6.09
N LEU A 264 -17.01 21.93 -5.03
CA LEU A 264 -17.01 21.42 -3.66
C LEU A 264 -18.02 20.27 -3.48
N LEU A 265 -19.22 20.40 -4.00
CA LEU A 265 -20.25 19.35 -3.94
C LEU A 265 -19.80 18.09 -4.70
N VAL A 266 -19.19 18.26 -5.87
CA VAL A 266 -18.62 17.14 -6.64
C VAL A 266 -17.48 16.46 -5.88
N ALA A 267 -16.58 17.22 -5.26
CA ALA A 267 -15.49 16.67 -4.45
C ALA A 267 -16.02 15.84 -3.27
N ILE A 268 -17.04 16.35 -2.58
CA ILE A 268 -17.71 15.61 -1.49
C ILE A 268 -18.41 14.35 -2.03
N ALA A 269 -19.07 14.43 -3.19
CA ALA A 269 -19.73 13.28 -3.81
C ALA A 269 -18.72 12.19 -4.23
N VAL A 270 -17.59 12.58 -4.83
CA VAL A 270 -16.48 11.64 -5.14
C VAL A 270 -15.94 11.03 -3.86
N GLY A 271 -15.69 11.82 -2.82
CA GLY A 271 -15.29 11.33 -1.51
C GLY A 271 -16.29 10.35 -0.91
N ALA A 272 -17.58 10.64 -1.00
CA ALA A 272 -18.63 9.74 -0.54
C ALA A 272 -18.62 8.40 -1.30
N LEU A 273 -18.41 8.43 -2.61
CA LEU A 273 -18.31 7.22 -3.43
C LEU A 273 -17.07 6.37 -3.04
N LEU A 274 -15.91 7.01 -2.85
CA LEU A 274 -14.69 6.33 -2.43
C LEU A 274 -14.84 5.74 -1.03
N LEU A 275 -15.42 6.47 -0.08
CA LEU A 275 -15.73 5.95 1.26
C LEU A 275 -16.72 4.80 1.23
N ALA A 276 -17.77 4.87 0.39
CA ALA A 276 -18.70 3.75 0.22
C ALA A 276 -17.98 2.48 -0.26
N GLY A 277 -17.05 2.64 -1.23
CA GLY A 277 -16.17 1.55 -1.68
C GLY A 277 -15.28 0.98 -0.55
N ALA A 278 -14.68 1.86 0.25
CA ALA A 278 -13.86 1.46 1.40
C ALA A 278 -14.69 0.70 2.46
N TYR A 279 -15.91 1.16 2.77
CA TYR A 279 -16.81 0.45 3.67
C TYR A 279 -17.29 -0.89 3.12
N ALA A 280 -17.55 -0.98 1.81
CA ALA A 280 -17.92 -2.24 1.17
C ALA A 280 -16.76 -3.26 1.32
N LEU A 281 -15.52 -2.83 1.05
CA LEU A 281 -14.35 -3.69 1.20
C LEU A 281 -14.10 -4.06 2.66
N GLY A 282 -14.21 -3.09 3.59
CA GLY A 282 -14.13 -3.31 5.03
C GLY A 282 -15.16 -4.34 5.51
N SER A 283 -16.41 -4.26 5.03
CA SER A 283 -17.46 -5.24 5.36
C SER A 283 -17.11 -6.66 4.89
N VAL A 284 -16.52 -6.79 3.70
CA VAL A 284 -16.03 -8.08 3.18
C VAL A 284 -14.89 -8.62 4.06
N ASN A 285 -13.95 -7.76 4.47
CA ASN A 285 -12.85 -8.14 5.34
C ASN A 285 -13.36 -8.62 6.71
N ARG A 286 -14.28 -7.88 7.33
CA ARG A 286 -14.92 -8.30 8.62
C ARG A 286 -15.62 -9.64 8.50
N PHE A 287 -16.29 -9.88 7.36
CA PHE A 287 -16.91 -11.20 7.10
C PHE A 287 -15.86 -12.33 7.04
N ARG A 288 -14.75 -12.09 6.35
CA ARG A 288 -13.65 -13.07 6.23
C ARG A 288 -12.94 -13.37 7.55
N GLU A 289 -12.81 -12.36 8.41
CA GLU A 289 -12.12 -12.48 9.70
C GLU A 289 -12.96 -13.22 10.76
N GLY A 290 -14.26 -12.95 10.85
CA GLY A 290 -15.11 -13.45 11.94
C GLY A 290 -16.55 -13.78 11.55
N GLY A 291 -16.83 -13.97 10.26
CA GLY A 291 -18.16 -14.32 9.74
C GLY A 291 -19.18 -13.19 9.89
N TRP A 292 -20.47 -13.57 9.75
CA TRP A 292 -21.59 -12.62 9.77
C TRP A 292 -21.66 -11.76 11.02
N ARG A 293 -21.31 -12.31 12.17
CA ARG A 293 -21.39 -11.61 13.45
C ARG A 293 -20.46 -10.39 13.45
N ARG A 294 -19.19 -10.57 13.01
CA ARG A 294 -18.22 -9.48 12.94
C ARG A 294 -18.55 -8.52 11.80
N ALA A 295 -18.99 -9.02 10.66
CA ALA A 295 -19.41 -8.19 9.53
C ALA A 295 -20.55 -7.24 9.86
N VAL A 296 -21.56 -7.69 10.64
CA VAL A 296 -22.74 -6.88 10.97
C VAL A 296 -22.44 -5.83 12.05
N TYR A 297 -21.74 -6.24 13.12
CA TYR A 297 -21.62 -5.40 14.32
C TYR A 297 -20.35 -4.53 14.37
N ALA A 298 -19.35 -4.77 13.52
CA ALA A 298 -18.14 -3.94 13.51
C ALA A 298 -18.43 -2.53 12.97
N PRO A 299 -17.81 -1.48 13.55
CA PRO A 299 -17.93 -0.11 13.06
C PRO A 299 -17.47 0.10 11.62
N SER A 300 -16.51 -0.69 11.15
CA SER A 300 -16.02 -0.73 9.76
C SER A 300 -16.77 -1.74 8.88
N GLY A 301 -17.76 -2.45 9.44
CA GLY A 301 -18.59 -3.43 8.76
C GLY A 301 -19.91 -2.86 8.25
N LEU A 302 -20.93 -3.75 8.15
CA LEU A 302 -22.25 -3.40 7.60
C LEU A 302 -22.97 -2.32 8.42
N ALA A 303 -22.83 -2.29 9.76
CA ALA A 303 -23.44 -1.24 10.59
C ALA A 303 -22.88 0.13 10.21
N GLY A 304 -21.55 0.30 10.11
CA GLY A 304 -20.93 1.55 9.69
C GLY A 304 -21.24 1.90 8.23
N ALA A 305 -21.20 0.94 7.32
CA ALA A 305 -21.58 1.12 5.92
C ALA A 305 -23.03 1.59 5.77
N SER A 306 -23.97 0.95 6.47
CA SER A 306 -25.39 1.31 6.44
C SER A 306 -25.63 2.67 7.07
N LEU A 307 -24.94 3.02 8.16
CA LEU A 307 -25.00 4.33 8.77
C LEU A 307 -24.53 5.42 7.80
N PHE A 308 -23.38 5.19 7.16
CA PHE A 308 -22.83 6.12 6.16
C PHE A 308 -23.78 6.33 4.98
N LEU A 309 -24.28 5.25 4.40
CA LEU A 309 -25.23 5.31 3.27
C LEU A 309 -26.58 5.90 3.69
N GLY A 310 -27.08 5.57 4.88
CA GLY A 310 -28.31 6.11 5.44
C GLY A 310 -28.22 7.62 5.65
N LEU A 311 -27.15 8.12 6.25
CA LEU A 311 -26.93 9.56 6.44
C LEU A 311 -26.71 10.27 5.09
N GLY A 312 -25.98 9.68 4.16
CA GLY A 312 -25.80 10.21 2.81
C GLY A 312 -27.14 10.31 2.03
N THR A 313 -27.97 9.25 2.12
CA THR A 313 -29.29 9.23 1.49
C THR A 313 -30.23 10.24 2.15
N LEU A 314 -30.19 10.39 3.47
CA LEU A 314 -30.93 11.39 4.22
C LEU A 314 -30.55 12.81 3.75
N ALA A 315 -29.27 13.12 3.69
CA ALA A 315 -28.75 14.42 3.24
C ALA A 315 -29.15 14.71 1.78
N ALA A 316 -29.02 13.72 0.88
CA ALA A 316 -29.43 13.83 -0.51
C ALA A 316 -30.95 14.07 -0.65
N GLY A 317 -31.77 13.35 0.13
CA GLY A 317 -33.22 13.52 0.16
C GLY A 317 -33.63 14.92 0.62
N LEU A 318 -32.98 15.47 1.64
CA LEU A 318 -33.18 16.84 2.11
C LEU A 318 -32.76 17.85 1.06
N TYR A 319 -31.64 17.69 0.41
CA TYR A 319 -31.12 18.58 -0.63
C TYR A 319 -32.04 18.60 -1.89
N LEU A 320 -32.50 17.42 -2.29
CA LEU A 320 -33.37 17.24 -3.46
C LEU A 320 -34.87 17.49 -3.14
N HIS A 321 -35.21 17.79 -1.88
CA HIS A 321 -36.58 17.94 -1.39
C HIS A 321 -37.50 16.72 -1.66
N LEU A 322 -36.89 15.48 -1.61
CA LEU A 322 -37.60 14.23 -1.85
C LEU A 322 -37.94 13.54 -0.53
N ALA A 323 -39.15 13.76 0.00
CA ALA A 323 -39.59 13.26 1.30
C ALA A 323 -39.42 11.73 1.47
N ALA A 324 -39.72 10.93 0.45
CA ALA A 324 -39.59 9.49 0.50
C ALA A 324 -38.13 9.06 0.68
N VAL A 325 -37.18 9.71 -0.01
CA VAL A 325 -35.75 9.46 0.09
C VAL A 325 -35.21 9.87 1.47
N THR A 326 -35.67 11.03 1.98
CA THR A 326 -35.34 11.52 3.32
C THR A 326 -35.78 10.53 4.40
N VAL A 327 -37.03 10.07 4.36
CA VAL A 327 -37.53 9.08 5.32
C VAL A 327 -36.80 7.75 5.22
N ALA A 328 -36.57 7.24 4.02
CA ALA A 328 -35.84 5.99 3.82
C ALA A 328 -34.42 6.09 4.38
N GLY A 329 -33.69 7.18 4.08
CA GLY A 329 -32.35 7.42 4.61
C GLY A 329 -32.34 7.52 6.13
N GLY A 330 -33.31 8.22 6.72
CA GLY A 330 -33.48 8.33 8.18
C GLY A 330 -33.73 6.98 8.85
N VAL A 331 -34.61 6.15 8.29
CA VAL A 331 -34.90 4.81 8.81
C VAL A 331 -33.64 3.93 8.77
N VAL A 332 -32.89 3.92 7.66
CA VAL A 332 -31.65 3.15 7.53
C VAL A 332 -30.62 3.65 8.53
N ALA A 333 -30.43 4.96 8.70
CA ALA A 333 -29.48 5.53 9.64
C ALA A 333 -29.82 5.16 11.09
N VAL A 334 -31.10 5.26 11.50
CA VAL A 334 -31.55 4.88 12.86
C VAL A 334 -31.35 3.37 13.10
N ALA A 335 -31.75 2.54 12.14
CA ALA A 335 -31.53 1.09 12.25
C ALA A 335 -30.02 0.74 12.38
N ALA A 336 -29.18 1.39 11.59
CA ALA A 336 -27.73 1.21 11.66
C ALA A 336 -27.14 1.68 13.00
N LEU A 337 -27.63 2.79 13.58
CA LEU A 337 -27.23 3.25 14.92
C LEU A 337 -27.61 2.24 15.99
N VAL A 338 -28.81 1.66 15.94
CA VAL A 338 -29.26 0.64 16.90
C VAL A 338 -28.40 -0.61 16.81
N VAL A 339 -28.11 -1.10 15.59
CA VAL A 339 -27.27 -2.29 15.35
C VAL A 339 -25.83 -1.99 15.80
N GLY A 340 -25.28 -0.83 15.46
CA GLY A 340 -23.94 -0.41 15.87
C GLY A 340 -23.82 -0.32 17.40
N TYR A 341 -24.79 0.32 18.06
CA TYR A 341 -24.83 0.39 19.52
C TYR A 341 -24.89 -1.00 20.17
N ALA A 342 -25.72 -1.89 19.67
CA ALA A 342 -25.81 -3.27 20.17
C ALA A 342 -24.47 -4.01 20.03
N GLY A 343 -23.76 -3.80 18.93
CA GLY A 343 -22.42 -4.38 18.69
C GLY A 343 -21.38 -3.83 19.68
N LEU A 344 -21.34 -2.52 19.85
CA LEU A 344 -20.42 -1.86 20.78
C LEU A 344 -20.71 -2.22 22.24
N LEU A 345 -21.98 -2.31 22.63
CA LEU A 345 -22.40 -2.74 23.96
C LEU A 345 -21.98 -4.18 24.25
N ALA A 346 -22.13 -5.07 23.26
CA ALA A 346 -21.70 -6.47 23.40
C ALA A 346 -20.15 -6.58 23.52
N ALA A 347 -19.42 -5.74 22.81
CA ALA A 347 -17.95 -5.69 22.89
C ALA A 347 -17.45 -5.13 24.21
N ALA A 348 -18.17 -4.14 24.80
CA ALA A 348 -17.87 -3.55 26.09
C ALA A 348 -18.26 -4.42 27.30
N GLY A 349 -18.78 -5.63 27.08
CA GLY A 349 -19.13 -6.57 28.16
C GLY A 349 -20.47 -6.30 28.87
N GLY A 350 -21.27 -5.33 28.39
CA GLY A 350 -22.59 -4.99 28.94
C GLY A 350 -22.54 -4.21 30.25
N GLY A 351 -23.69 -4.07 30.93
CA GLY A 351 -23.83 -3.29 32.18
C GLY A 351 -23.84 -1.79 31.95
N ALA A 352 -23.95 -1.01 33.04
CA ALA A 352 -24.05 0.46 32.96
C ALA A 352 -22.76 1.11 32.42
N ALA A 353 -21.60 0.63 32.84
CA ALA A 353 -20.30 1.11 32.37
C ALA A 353 -20.12 0.80 30.89
N GLY A 354 -20.44 -0.42 30.42
CA GLY A 354 -20.39 -0.78 29.02
C GLY A 354 -21.39 0.02 28.17
N ALA A 355 -22.58 0.35 28.69
CA ALA A 355 -23.55 1.18 27.99
C ALA A 355 -23.05 2.61 27.77
N SER A 356 -22.41 3.22 28.79
CA SER A 356 -21.83 4.56 28.66
C SER A 356 -20.64 4.57 27.66
N GLN A 357 -19.77 3.57 27.72
CA GLN A 357 -18.68 3.42 26.76
C GLN A 357 -19.21 3.29 25.33
N ALA A 358 -20.16 2.36 25.09
CA ALA A 358 -20.76 2.15 23.78
C ALA A 358 -21.42 3.42 23.23
N MET A 359 -22.04 4.25 24.10
CA MET A 359 -22.61 5.53 23.67
C MET A 359 -21.53 6.51 23.21
N VAL A 360 -20.44 6.64 23.98
CA VAL A 360 -19.32 7.51 23.61
C VAL A 360 -18.70 7.07 22.27
N GLU A 361 -18.47 5.77 22.08
CA GLU A 361 -17.93 5.22 20.85
C GLU A 361 -18.88 5.41 19.66
N LEU A 362 -20.20 5.32 19.88
CA LEU A 362 -21.21 5.57 18.85
C LEU A 362 -21.21 7.05 18.41
N VAL A 363 -21.16 7.99 19.36
CA VAL A 363 -21.06 9.42 19.05
C VAL A 363 -19.78 9.72 18.29
N ASP A 364 -18.65 9.17 18.72
CA ASP A 364 -17.37 9.31 18.04
C ASP A 364 -17.43 8.74 16.61
N LEU A 365 -18.09 7.60 16.39
CA LEU A 365 -18.32 7.04 15.06
C LEU A 365 -19.06 8.02 14.14
N VAL A 366 -20.15 8.62 14.60
CA VAL A 366 -20.93 9.59 13.82
C VAL A 366 -20.11 10.83 13.49
N VAL A 367 -19.39 11.38 14.48
CA VAL A 367 -18.53 12.56 14.29
C VAL A 367 -17.41 12.26 13.28
N ARG A 368 -16.77 11.12 13.37
CA ARG A 368 -15.74 10.70 12.43
C ARG A 368 -16.28 10.50 11.00
N LEU A 369 -17.50 10.00 10.84
CA LEU A 369 -18.14 9.88 9.53
C LEU A 369 -18.27 11.25 8.84
N GLY A 370 -18.81 12.23 9.57
CA GLY A 370 -18.93 13.59 9.08
C GLY A 370 -17.58 14.23 8.78
N SER A 371 -16.63 14.14 9.71
CA SER A 371 -15.29 14.70 9.55
C SER A 371 -14.55 14.12 8.35
N ASN A 372 -14.59 12.81 8.15
CA ASN A 372 -13.94 12.15 7.01
C ASN A 372 -14.53 12.60 5.68
N LEU A 373 -15.88 12.74 5.60
CA LEU A 373 -16.52 13.23 4.39
C LEU A 373 -16.12 14.67 4.07
N VAL A 374 -16.11 15.54 5.08
CA VAL A 374 -15.71 16.96 4.93
C VAL A 374 -14.23 17.07 4.52
N SER A 375 -13.37 16.10 4.93
CA SER A 375 -11.95 16.07 4.50
C SER A 375 -11.77 16.05 2.99
N PHE A 376 -12.74 15.51 2.22
CA PHE A 376 -12.70 15.50 0.76
C PHE A 376 -12.97 16.87 0.12
N ALA A 377 -13.47 17.87 0.88
CA ALA A 377 -13.51 19.26 0.43
C ALA A 377 -12.15 19.78 -0.04
N ARG A 378 -11.09 19.16 0.43
CA ARG A 378 -9.70 19.43 0.03
C ARG A 378 -9.46 19.21 -1.46
N LEU A 379 -10.17 18.24 -2.09
CA LEU A 379 -10.07 18.01 -3.54
C LEU A 379 -10.49 19.28 -4.31
N ALA A 380 -11.59 19.91 -3.87
CA ALA A 380 -12.04 21.17 -4.47
C ALA A 380 -11.11 22.34 -4.13
N ALA A 381 -10.65 22.42 -2.87
CA ALA A 381 -9.76 23.52 -2.44
C ALA A 381 -8.48 23.55 -3.26
N PHE A 382 -7.80 22.40 -3.43
CA PHE A 382 -6.57 22.35 -4.23
C PHE A 382 -6.81 22.50 -5.73
N GLY A 383 -7.90 21.94 -6.27
CA GLY A 383 -8.28 22.17 -7.66
C GLY A 383 -8.55 23.65 -7.95
N LEU A 384 -9.20 24.36 -7.01
CA LEU A 384 -9.42 25.81 -7.10
C LEU A 384 -8.11 26.59 -7.01
N THR A 385 -7.21 26.21 -6.11
CA THR A 385 -5.90 26.84 -5.97
C THR A 385 -5.08 26.69 -7.24
N HIS A 386 -5.09 25.50 -7.85
CA HIS A 386 -4.40 25.22 -9.11
C HIS A 386 -4.91 26.14 -10.23
N ALA A 387 -6.23 26.21 -10.43
CA ALA A 387 -6.85 27.08 -11.42
C ALA A 387 -6.53 28.58 -11.16
N ALA A 388 -6.52 29.01 -9.89
CA ALA A 388 -6.19 30.38 -9.50
C ALA A 388 -4.73 30.74 -9.81
N LEU A 389 -3.77 29.86 -9.51
CA LEU A 389 -2.35 30.06 -9.83
C LEU A 389 -2.12 30.09 -11.35
N GLY A 390 -2.77 29.17 -12.09
CA GLY A 390 -2.75 29.18 -13.56
C GLY A 390 -3.25 30.49 -14.13
N LEU A 391 -4.35 31.03 -13.58
CA LEU A 391 -4.92 32.33 -13.96
C LEU A 391 -3.92 33.47 -13.71
N VAL A 392 -3.26 33.52 -12.55
CA VAL A 392 -2.27 34.56 -12.22
C VAL A 392 -1.10 34.53 -13.19
N VAL A 393 -0.57 33.34 -13.49
CA VAL A 393 0.53 33.15 -14.46
C VAL A 393 0.09 33.62 -15.85
N TRP A 394 -1.09 33.22 -16.31
CA TRP A 394 -1.63 33.61 -17.62
C TRP A 394 -1.87 35.11 -17.73
N GLN A 395 -2.51 35.75 -16.75
CA GLN A 395 -2.76 37.19 -16.72
C GLN A 395 -1.43 37.98 -16.67
N GLY A 396 -0.46 37.53 -15.88
CA GLY A 396 0.85 38.12 -15.81
C GLY A 396 1.60 38.09 -17.15
N ALA A 397 1.55 36.93 -17.84
CA ALA A 397 2.19 36.79 -19.16
C ALA A 397 1.49 37.64 -20.23
N THR A 398 0.15 37.62 -20.28
CA THR A 398 -0.60 38.43 -21.27
C THR A 398 -0.44 39.95 -21.07
N ALA A 399 -0.43 40.42 -19.83
CA ALA A 399 -0.21 41.84 -19.51
C ALA A 399 1.20 42.34 -19.97
N LEU A 400 2.20 41.49 -19.95
CA LEU A 400 3.55 41.77 -20.42
C LEU A 400 3.64 41.72 -21.95
N ALA A 401 2.96 40.82 -22.59
CA ALA A 401 3.03 40.61 -24.04
C ALA A 401 2.66 41.87 -24.85
N HIS A 402 1.78 42.75 -24.31
CA HIS A 402 1.38 44.00 -24.95
C HIS A 402 2.44 45.12 -24.91
N ARG A 403 3.62 44.89 -24.29
CA ARG A 403 4.67 45.92 -24.10
C ARG A 403 5.78 45.87 -25.15
N GLY A 404 5.49 45.40 -26.38
CA GLY A 404 6.49 45.32 -27.47
C GLY A 404 7.43 44.11 -27.33
N VAL A 405 8.49 44.05 -28.14
CA VAL A 405 9.39 42.88 -28.21
C VAL A 405 10.01 42.49 -26.86
N PRO A 406 10.54 43.43 -26.04
CA PRO A 406 11.05 43.08 -24.69
C PRO A 406 9.94 42.54 -23.80
N GLY A 407 8.71 43.04 -23.95
CA GLY A 407 7.55 42.56 -23.20
C GLY A 407 7.18 41.13 -23.56
N VAL A 408 7.25 40.75 -24.84
CA VAL A 408 7.00 39.37 -25.28
C VAL A 408 8.05 38.40 -24.68
N ALA A 409 9.34 38.78 -24.66
CA ALA A 409 10.36 37.94 -24.03
C ALA A 409 10.11 37.75 -22.53
N ALA A 410 9.72 38.82 -21.83
CA ALA A 410 9.34 38.77 -20.42
C ALA A 410 8.07 37.93 -20.19
N ALA A 411 7.06 38.02 -21.08
CA ALA A 411 5.86 37.23 -21.02
C ALA A 411 6.15 35.73 -21.15
N VAL A 412 7.00 35.34 -22.11
CA VAL A 412 7.43 33.93 -22.27
C VAL A 412 8.17 33.43 -21.04
N LEU A 413 9.07 34.25 -20.48
CA LEU A 413 9.79 33.89 -19.26
C LEU A 413 8.83 33.67 -18.08
N VAL A 414 7.91 34.62 -17.84
CA VAL A 414 6.89 34.49 -16.76
C VAL A 414 6.02 33.27 -16.97
N PHE A 415 5.57 33.01 -18.18
CA PHE A 415 4.75 31.86 -18.51
C PHE A 415 5.50 30.54 -18.25
N VAL A 416 6.73 30.40 -18.74
CA VAL A 416 7.52 29.17 -18.57
C VAL A 416 7.90 28.97 -17.10
N VAL A 417 8.45 29.98 -16.44
CA VAL A 417 8.87 29.87 -15.03
C VAL A 417 7.65 29.67 -14.13
N GLY A 418 6.56 30.40 -14.37
CA GLY A 418 5.32 30.25 -13.62
C GLY A 418 4.76 28.82 -13.73
N ASN A 419 4.63 28.29 -14.94
CA ASN A 419 4.13 26.93 -15.15
C ASN A 419 5.07 25.84 -14.57
N VAL A 420 6.40 26.02 -14.65
CA VAL A 420 7.35 25.07 -14.01
C VAL A 420 7.18 25.07 -12.50
N LEU A 421 7.02 26.26 -11.88
CA LEU A 421 6.81 26.37 -10.44
C LEU A 421 5.45 25.78 -10.03
N THR A 422 4.37 26.10 -10.75
CA THR A 422 3.04 25.54 -10.52
C THR A 422 3.07 24.02 -10.65
N PHE A 423 3.65 23.49 -11.72
CA PHE A 423 3.78 22.05 -11.92
C PHE A 423 4.53 21.37 -10.77
N ALA A 424 5.68 21.91 -10.36
CA ALA A 424 6.52 21.28 -9.34
C ALA A 424 5.87 21.36 -7.94
N LEU A 425 5.43 22.56 -7.53
CA LEU A 425 4.90 22.79 -6.19
C LEU A 425 3.53 22.13 -6.01
N GLU A 426 2.62 22.38 -6.94
CA GLU A 426 1.25 21.85 -6.82
C GLU A 426 1.18 20.36 -7.10
N GLY A 427 1.97 19.85 -8.05
CA GLY A 427 2.06 18.41 -8.28
C GLY A 427 2.55 17.66 -7.03
N LEU A 428 3.56 18.22 -6.33
CA LEU A 428 4.02 17.67 -5.05
C LEU A 428 2.94 17.74 -3.97
N VAL A 429 2.32 18.92 -3.80
CA VAL A 429 1.30 19.12 -2.76
C VAL A 429 0.05 18.27 -3.03
N ALA A 430 -0.44 18.23 -4.26
CA ALA A 430 -1.57 17.37 -4.66
C ALA A 430 -1.25 15.89 -4.40
N GLY A 431 -0.03 15.45 -4.73
CA GLY A 431 0.44 14.09 -4.44
C GLY A 431 0.39 13.74 -2.96
N ILE A 432 0.93 14.60 -2.10
CA ILE A 432 0.91 14.41 -0.65
C ILE A 432 -0.52 14.42 -0.09
N GLN A 433 -1.36 15.32 -0.58
CA GLN A 433 -2.74 15.44 -0.09
C GLN A 433 -3.62 14.26 -0.53
N ALA A 434 -3.41 13.72 -1.75
CA ALA A 434 -4.07 12.50 -2.19
C ALA A 434 -3.68 11.31 -1.31
N LEU A 435 -2.38 11.12 -1.04
CA LEU A 435 -1.90 10.08 -0.10
C LEU A 435 -2.52 10.23 1.29
N ARG A 436 -2.59 11.48 1.80
CA ARG A 436 -3.18 11.74 3.10
C ARG A 436 -4.66 11.33 3.17
N LEU A 437 -5.45 11.71 2.15
CA LEU A 437 -6.85 11.30 2.07
C LEU A 437 -6.99 9.78 2.02
N GLU A 438 -6.15 9.13 1.24
CA GLU A 438 -6.18 7.69 1.12
C GLU A 438 -5.85 6.98 2.43
N TYR A 439 -4.79 7.39 3.11
CA TYR A 439 -4.32 6.75 4.34
C TYR A 439 -5.27 6.97 5.51
N TYR A 440 -5.73 8.20 5.72
CA TYR A 440 -6.51 8.51 6.91
C TYR A 440 -8.00 8.28 6.73
N GLU A 441 -8.56 8.51 5.55
CA GLU A 441 -10.00 8.39 5.32
C GLU A 441 -10.40 7.02 4.75
N LEU A 442 -9.64 6.46 3.78
CA LEU A 442 -10.01 5.21 3.12
C LEU A 442 -9.45 3.98 3.87
N PHE A 443 -8.14 3.92 4.10
CA PHE A 443 -7.52 2.72 4.71
C PHE A 443 -7.96 2.49 6.14
N SER A 444 -8.23 3.55 6.91
CA SER A 444 -8.81 3.42 8.25
C SER A 444 -10.20 2.72 8.28
N ARG A 445 -10.86 2.56 7.13
CA ARG A 445 -12.13 1.84 6.99
C ARG A 445 -11.95 0.43 6.45
N ILE A 446 -10.86 0.18 5.74
CA ILE A 446 -10.55 -1.13 5.16
C ILE A 446 -9.90 -2.06 6.18
N PHE A 447 -8.93 -1.53 6.96
CA PHE A 447 -8.13 -2.30 7.91
C PHE A 447 -8.45 -1.95 9.36
N GLU A 448 -8.53 -2.96 10.23
CA GLU A 448 -8.60 -2.80 11.70
C GLU A 448 -7.34 -3.30 12.42
N GLY A 449 -6.46 -4.00 11.74
CA GLY A 449 -5.23 -4.54 12.30
C GLY A 449 -4.10 -4.57 11.29
N GLU A 450 -2.91 -4.84 11.77
CA GLU A 450 -1.73 -5.03 10.93
C GLU A 450 -1.47 -6.51 10.72
N GLY A 451 -1.22 -6.89 9.47
CA GLY A 451 -0.73 -8.22 9.11
C GLY A 451 0.75 -8.38 9.40
N ARG A 452 1.26 -9.59 9.30
CA ARG A 452 2.68 -9.88 9.38
C ARG A 452 3.26 -9.96 7.96
N PRO A 453 4.25 -9.12 7.59
CA PRO A 453 4.84 -9.16 6.24
C PRO A 453 5.62 -10.47 6.07
N PHE A 454 5.52 -11.07 4.88
CA PHE A 454 6.35 -12.21 4.50
C PHE A 454 7.79 -11.75 4.28
N ARG A 455 8.72 -12.34 5.03
CA ARG A 455 10.15 -12.04 4.98
C ARG A 455 10.93 -13.32 4.69
N PRO A 456 11.01 -13.73 3.41
CA PRO A 456 11.76 -14.93 3.06
C PRO A 456 13.22 -14.73 3.39
N TRP A 457 13.84 -15.80 3.94
CA TRP A 457 15.27 -15.81 4.16
C TRP A 457 15.99 -16.03 2.83
N HIS A 458 16.75 -15.04 2.42
CA HIS A 458 17.47 -15.03 1.15
C HIS A 458 18.89 -14.50 1.35
N VAL A 459 19.86 -15.33 1.03
CA VAL A 459 21.27 -14.97 0.95
C VAL A 459 21.80 -15.51 -0.39
N PRO A 460 22.20 -14.63 -1.32
CA PRO A 460 22.63 -15.08 -2.65
C PRO A 460 23.90 -15.94 -2.56
N LEU A 461 24.01 -16.93 -3.44
CA LEU A 461 25.26 -17.68 -3.58
C LEU A 461 26.34 -16.79 -4.20
N ALA A 462 27.57 -16.87 -3.67
CA ALA A 462 28.72 -16.25 -4.30
C ALA A 462 28.96 -16.91 -5.67
N PRO A 463 29.28 -16.14 -6.73
CA PRO A 463 29.78 -16.70 -7.94
C PRO A 463 30.99 -17.59 -7.60
N THR A 464 30.98 -18.84 -8.03
CA THR A 464 32.12 -19.75 -7.86
C THR A 464 33.28 -19.07 -8.57
N GLU A 465 34.30 -18.66 -7.80
CA GLU A 465 35.59 -18.27 -8.39
C GLU A 465 36.10 -19.53 -9.08
N ALA A 466 36.07 -19.53 -10.41
CA ALA A 466 36.57 -20.61 -11.26
C ALA A 466 38.08 -20.69 -11.20
#